data_7eb1635110a81472315a30caa9fbdcde
#
_entry.id   7eb1635110a81472315a30caa9fbdcde
#
_cell.length_a   1.000
_cell.length_b   1.000
_cell.length_c   1.000
_cell.angle_alpha   90.00
_cell.angle_beta   90.00
_cell.angle_gamma   90.00
#
_symmetry.space_group_name_H-M   'P 1'
#
loop_
_entity.id
_entity.type
_entity.pdbx_description
1 polymer ?
#
loop_
_entity_poly.entity_id
_entity_poly.type
_entity_poly.pdbx_seq_one_letter_code
_entity_poly.pdbx_strand_id
1 'polypeptide(L)'
;MMPVRHQVLLRLLFACALPLLTAPGHAAAQFELEKVVELSRHGIRPPTPGNREAIDAATQRSWPQWTTHDGELTGHGYAAVVNKGREEGLRFRQLGLLTAGCPANGEIYVRASPLQRTRATAQALVDGAFPGCGVAIHHVSGDADPLFQTEKFAATQTDPAHQLAAVKEKAGDLALRRQALAPVIQLLKNAVCVPGKPCPAFDQPWQVEQSKSGKTSISGLSVMANMVETLRLGWSENLPLSQLAWGNITRSSQITALLPLLTENYDLSNDVFYTAQKRGSILLNAMLEGVKEGATPDVRWLLLVAHDTNIAMVRTLMDFSWQLPGYSRGNIPPGSSLVLERWRDTHSGKRYLRLYFQAQSLDDLRRLQIPDSQHPLLRQEWRQPGCQTTAVGTLCPYQAALTTLGRHIDPHSAPEVDMVLP
;
A
#
# COMPACT_ATOMS: atom_id res chain seq x y z
N MET A 1 8.09 -57.05 -86.42
CA MET A 1 8.75 -57.79 -85.30
C MET A 1 9.31 -56.79 -84.34
N MET A 2 8.59 -56.50 -83.26
CA MET A 2 9.06 -55.67 -82.14
C MET A 2 8.80 -56.38 -80.85
N PRO A 3 9.73 -56.40 -79.94
CA PRO A 3 9.53 -57.10 -78.63
C PRO A 3 8.83 -56.27 -77.62
N VAL A 4 7.93 -56.96 -76.87
CA VAL A 4 7.16 -56.45 -75.75
C VAL A 4 8.07 -56.24 -74.54
N ARG A 5 8.09 -54.99 -73.97
CA ARG A 5 8.76 -54.72 -72.70
C ARG A 5 7.77 -54.90 -71.54
N HIS A 6 8.11 -55.83 -70.61
CA HIS A 6 7.43 -55.98 -69.36
C HIS A 6 7.84 -54.86 -68.39
N GLN A 7 6.85 -54.06 -67.89
CA GLN A 7 7.06 -53.15 -66.77
C GLN A 7 6.72 -53.85 -65.46
N VAL A 8 7.71 -53.94 -64.60
CA VAL A 8 7.54 -54.40 -63.20
C VAL A 8 7.11 -53.21 -62.35
N LEU A 9 5.88 -53.25 -61.80
CA LEU A 9 5.37 -52.27 -60.87
C LEU A 9 5.95 -52.55 -59.47
N LEU A 10 6.85 -51.72 -58.99
CA LEU A 10 7.37 -51.70 -57.60
C LEU A 10 6.38 -50.91 -56.73
N ARG A 11 5.60 -51.58 -55.88
CA ARG A 11 4.75 -50.95 -54.86
C ARG A 11 5.61 -50.55 -53.68
N LEU A 12 5.86 -49.21 -53.52
CA LEU A 12 6.44 -48.62 -52.29
C LEU A 12 5.31 -48.49 -51.26
N LEU A 13 5.42 -49.26 -50.20
CA LEU A 13 4.63 -49.07 -48.95
C LEU A 13 5.21 -47.89 -48.18
N PHE A 14 4.52 -46.75 -48.23
CA PHE A 14 4.81 -45.61 -47.33
C PHE A 14 4.20 -45.94 -45.94
N ALA A 15 5.02 -46.29 -44.99
CA ALA A 15 4.65 -46.33 -43.59
C ALA A 15 4.54 -44.89 -43.05
N CYS A 16 3.33 -44.35 -42.88
CA CYS A 16 3.07 -43.12 -42.14
C CYS A 16 3.38 -43.34 -40.67
N ALA A 17 4.56 -42.96 -40.23
CA ALA A 17 4.83 -42.76 -38.81
C ALA A 17 4.16 -41.46 -38.37
N LEU A 18 3.01 -41.57 -37.65
CA LEU A 18 2.45 -40.44 -36.92
C LEU A 18 3.41 -40.07 -35.79
N PRO A 19 3.90 -38.79 -35.71
CA PRO A 19 4.60 -38.35 -34.52
C PRO A 19 3.55 -38.30 -33.39
N LEU A 20 3.74 -39.04 -32.32
CA LEU A 20 3.09 -38.86 -31.04
C LEU A 20 3.51 -37.47 -30.53
N LEU A 21 2.65 -36.48 -30.75
CA LEU A 21 2.71 -35.20 -30.07
C LEU A 21 2.46 -35.51 -28.59
N THR A 22 3.51 -35.72 -27.82
CA THR A 22 3.45 -35.62 -26.37
C THR A 22 3.11 -34.18 -26.05
N ALA A 23 1.86 -33.92 -25.62
CA ALA A 23 1.49 -32.66 -25.03
C ALA A 23 2.50 -32.37 -23.91
N PRO A 24 3.08 -31.14 -23.83
CA PRO A 24 3.94 -30.80 -22.73
C PRO A 24 3.12 -30.93 -21.45
N GLY A 25 3.42 -31.96 -20.66
CA GLY A 25 2.86 -32.09 -19.34
C GLY A 25 3.18 -30.78 -18.60
N HIS A 26 2.14 -30.07 -18.13
CA HIS A 26 2.34 -28.93 -17.27
C HIS A 26 3.07 -29.46 -16.04
N ALA A 27 4.37 -29.20 -15.95
CA ALA A 27 5.11 -29.44 -14.72
C ALA A 27 4.37 -28.67 -13.63
N ALA A 28 3.90 -29.37 -12.60
CA ALA A 28 3.23 -28.73 -11.47
C ALA A 28 4.15 -27.61 -10.96
N ALA A 29 3.60 -26.41 -10.74
CA ALA A 29 4.37 -25.30 -10.24
C ALA A 29 5.03 -25.70 -8.90
N GLN A 30 6.32 -25.43 -8.74
CA GLN A 30 7.04 -25.79 -7.51
C GLN A 30 6.40 -25.16 -6.27
N PHE A 31 5.86 -23.97 -6.41
CA PHE A 31 5.25 -23.22 -5.30
C PHE A 31 3.78 -22.93 -5.59
N GLU A 32 2.94 -23.16 -4.59
CA GLU A 32 1.51 -22.88 -4.59
C GLU A 32 1.21 -21.75 -3.62
N LEU A 33 0.47 -20.73 -4.08
CA LEU A 33 -0.02 -19.64 -3.24
C LEU A 33 -1.27 -20.10 -2.49
N GLU A 34 -1.19 -20.17 -1.16
CA GLU A 34 -2.31 -20.64 -0.33
C GLU A 34 -3.19 -19.53 0.23
N LYS A 35 -2.60 -18.36 0.51
CA LYS A 35 -3.30 -17.25 1.18
C LYS A 35 -2.62 -15.92 0.96
N VAL A 36 -3.41 -14.86 0.91
CA VAL A 36 -2.97 -13.46 0.87
C VAL A 36 -3.66 -12.67 1.98
N VAL A 37 -2.89 -11.89 2.72
CA VAL A 37 -3.38 -10.83 3.62
C VAL A 37 -2.82 -9.51 3.13
N GLU A 38 -3.69 -8.59 2.77
CA GLU A 38 -3.32 -7.30 2.21
C GLU A 38 -3.86 -6.16 3.08
N LEU A 39 -2.97 -5.21 3.42
CA LEU A 39 -3.32 -3.95 4.05
C LEU A 39 -3.13 -2.82 3.04
N SER A 40 -4.23 -2.28 2.52
CA SER A 40 -4.23 -1.22 1.52
C SER A 40 -4.51 0.15 2.14
N ARG A 41 -3.79 1.17 1.70
CA ARG A 41 -4.16 2.58 1.90
C ARG A 41 -5.34 2.92 1.00
N HIS A 42 -6.23 3.84 1.45
CA HIS A 42 -7.24 4.45 0.58
C HIS A 42 -6.61 5.12 -0.66
N GLY A 43 -7.39 5.28 -1.72
CA GLY A 43 -6.99 5.94 -2.96
C GLY A 43 -6.92 7.46 -2.87
N ILE A 44 -6.91 8.13 -4.03
CA ILE A 44 -6.73 9.57 -4.17
C ILE A 44 -7.96 10.32 -3.63
N ARG A 45 -7.70 11.39 -2.89
CA ARG A 45 -8.70 12.29 -2.30
C ARG A 45 -8.19 13.72 -2.22
N PRO A 46 -9.05 14.74 -2.11
CA PRO A 46 -8.64 16.08 -1.67
C PRO A 46 -8.06 16.04 -0.23
N PRO A 47 -7.41 17.11 0.24
CA PRO A 47 -7.04 17.22 1.64
C PRO A 47 -8.27 17.03 2.53
N THR A 48 -8.09 16.59 3.78
CA THR A 48 -9.19 16.60 4.74
C THR A 48 -9.55 18.06 5.10
N PRO A 49 -10.78 18.35 5.59
CA PRO A 49 -11.16 19.72 5.93
C PRO A 49 -10.16 20.42 6.84
N GLY A 50 -9.71 19.76 7.93
CA GLY A 50 -8.73 20.34 8.83
C GLY A 50 -7.34 20.54 8.21
N ASN A 51 -6.91 19.66 7.29
CA ASN A 51 -5.65 19.85 6.56
C ASN A 51 -5.76 21.02 5.57
N ARG A 52 -6.91 21.19 4.90
CA ARG A 52 -7.14 22.34 4.02
C ARG A 52 -7.06 23.65 4.79
N GLU A 53 -7.78 23.76 5.89
CA GLU A 53 -7.74 24.94 6.76
C GLU A 53 -6.30 25.27 7.20
N ALA A 54 -5.55 24.25 7.60
CA ALA A 54 -4.17 24.41 8.05
C ALA A 54 -3.24 24.91 6.92
N ILE A 55 -3.33 24.36 5.70
CA ILE A 55 -2.46 24.79 4.60
C ILE A 55 -2.87 26.15 4.02
N ASP A 56 -4.17 26.48 4.00
CA ASP A 56 -4.66 27.81 3.61
C ASP A 56 -4.11 28.89 4.57
N ALA A 57 -4.25 28.67 5.87
CA ALA A 57 -3.73 29.57 6.89
C ALA A 57 -2.20 29.72 6.83
N ALA A 58 -1.49 28.60 6.67
CA ALA A 58 -0.03 28.55 6.67
C ALA A 58 0.62 29.22 5.46
N THR A 59 -0.09 29.31 4.33
CA THR A 59 0.37 29.99 3.10
C THR A 59 -0.32 31.32 2.86
N GLN A 60 -1.31 31.68 3.69
CA GLN A 60 -2.20 32.84 3.48
C GLN A 60 -2.75 32.87 2.03
N ARG A 61 -3.13 31.72 1.52
CA ARG A 61 -3.54 31.52 0.14
C ARG A 61 -4.55 30.38 0.08
N SER A 62 -5.68 30.58 -0.61
CA SER A 62 -6.67 29.53 -0.84
C SER A 62 -6.13 28.50 -1.81
N TRP A 63 -6.05 27.25 -1.37
CA TRP A 63 -5.64 26.14 -2.21
C TRP A 63 -6.77 25.71 -3.14
N PRO A 64 -6.45 25.14 -4.33
CA PRO A 64 -7.47 24.77 -5.31
C PRO A 64 -8.56 23.87 -4.72
N GLN A 65 -9.80 24.16 -5.04
CA GLN A 65 -10.94 23.31 -4.71
C GLN A 65 -11.02 22.16 -5.69
N TRP A 66 -11.43 20.99 -5.20
CA TRP A 66 -11.66 19.81 -6.01
C TRP A 66 -13.16 19.60 -6.24
N THR A 67 -13.53 18.76 -7.21
CA THR A 67 -14.95 18.45 -7.47
C THR A 67 -15.56 17.51 -6.43
N THR A 68 -14.71 16.78 -5.70
CA THR A 68 -15.11 15.88 -4.62
C THR A 68 -14.98 16.57 -3.27
N HIS A 69 -15.81 16.24 -2.31
CA HIS A 69 -15.72 16.77 -0.94
C HIS A 69 -14.37 16.43 -0.29
N ASP A 70 -13.87 17.36 0.51
CA ASP A 70 -12.60 17.19 1.22
C ASP A 70 -12.59 15.90 2.05
N GLY A 71 -11.51 15.13 1.88
CA GLY A 71 -11.31 13.85 2.58
C GLY A 71 -12.01 12.64 1.96
N GLU A 72 -12.82 12.78 0.93
CA GLU A 72 -13.51 11.68 0.25
C GLU A 72 -12.77 11.21 -1.01
N LEU A 73 -12.88 9.92 -1.31
CA LEU A 73 -12.29 9.31 -2.51
C LEU A 73 -12.89 9.94 -3.76
N THR A 74 -12.01 10.38 -4.70
CA THR A 74 -12.43 10.93 -5.98
C THR A 74 -12.83 9.85 -6.97
N GLY A 75 -13.55 10.24 -8.04
CA GLY A 75 -13.83 9.34 -9.16
C GLY A 75 -12.56 8.88 -9.87
N HIS A 76 -11.56 9.76 -10.05
CA HIS A 76 -10.26 9.40 -10.59
C HIS A 76 -9.50 8.43 -9.67
N GLY A 77 -9.53 8.69 -8.35
CA GLY A 77 -8.95 7.79 -7.35
C GLY A 77 -9.62 6.40 -7.36
N TYR A 78 -10.94 6.36 -7.53
CA TYR A 78 -11.68 5.11 -7.71
C TYR A 78 -11.19 4.34 -8.93
N ALA A 79 -11.09 4.98 -10.09
CA ALA A 79 -10.65 4.35 -11.33
C ALA A 79 -9.19 3.84 -11.24
N ALA A 80 -8.29 4.60 -10.61
CA ALA A 80 -6.91 4.17 -10.36
C ALA A 80 -6.84 2.90 -9.51
N VAL A 81 -7.69 2.80 -8.49
CA VAL A 81 -7.77 1.62 -7.61
C VAL A 81 -8.42 0.43 -8.33
N VAL A 82 -9.43 0.63 -9.17
CA VAL A 82 -10.00 -0.42 -10.05
C VAL A 82 -8.89 -1.03 -10.91
N ASN A 83 -8.02 -0.22 -11.50
CA ASN A 83 -6.89 -0.71 -12.30
C ASN A 83 -5.93 -1.60 -11.50
N LYS A 84 -5.62 -1.22 -10.24
CA LYS A 84 -4.81 -2.04 -9.33
C LYS A 84 -5.52 -3.36 -9.00
N GLY A 85 -6.79 -3.30 -8.60
CA GLY A 85 -7.58 -4.49 -8.25
C GLY A 85 -7.69 -5.47 -9.43
N ARG A 86 -7.79 -4.96 -10.65
CA ARG A 86 -7.76 -5.78 -11.87
C ARG A 86 -6.46 -6.57 -12.01
N GLU A 87 -5.32 -5.92 -11.83
CA GLU A 87 -4.01 -6.58 -11.89
C GLU A 87 -3.90 -7.66 -10.80
N GLU A 88 -4.27 -7.34 -9.57
CA GLU A 88 -4.21 -8.27 -8.44
C GLU A 88 -5.13 -9.48 -8.65
N GLY A 89 -6.36 -9.26 -9.08
CA GLY A 89 -7.30 -10.34 -9.40
C GLY A 89 -6.80 -11.25 -10.51
N LEU A 90 -6.22 -10.69 -11.57
CA LEU A 90 -5.61 -11.46 -12.66
C LEU A 90 -4.42 -12.29 -12.16
N ARG A 91 -3.51 -11.66 -11.41
CA ARG A 91 -2.34 -12.31 -10.83
C ARG A 91 -2.74 -13.47 -9.90
N PHE A 92 -3.69 -13.26 -9.00
CA PHE A 92 -4.11 -14.29 -8.04
C PHE A 92 -4.83 -15.46 -8.71
N ARG A 93 -5.56 -15.22 -9.81
CA ARG A 93 -6.11 -16.32 -10.64
C ARG A 93 -5.01 -17.09 -11.37
N GLN A 94 -4.05 -16.40 -11.96
CA GLN A 94 -2.90 -17.03 -12.63
C GLN A 94 -2.07 -17.91 -11.67
N LEU A 95 -2.00 -17.52 -10.41
CA LEU A 95 -1.32 -18.26 -9.34
C LEU A 95 -2.19 -19.35 -8.70
N GLY A 96 -3.42 -19.54 -9.17
CA GLY A 96 -4.34 -20.57 -8.66
C GLY A 96 -4.94 -20.26 -7.27
N LEU A 97 -4.74 -19.06 -6.72
CA LEU A 97 -5.31 -18.66 -5.44
C LEU A 97 -6.83 -18.48 -5.56
N LEU A 98 -7.28 -17.80 -6.60
CA LEU A 98 -8.68 -17.46 -6.82
C LEU A 98 -9.29 -18.27 -7.96
N THR A 99 -10.57 -18.60 -7.84
CA THR A 99 -11.36 -19.24 -8.90
C THR A 99 -11.59 -18.29 -10.08
N ALA A 100 -11.93 -18.85 -11.23
CA ALA A 100 -12.33 -18.07 -12.40
C ALA A 100 -13.72 -17.44 -12.17
N GLY A 101 -13.91 -16.21 -12.65
CA GLY A 101 -15.16 -15.49 -12.50
C GLY A 101 -15.36 -14.87 -11.12
N CYS A 102 -16.57 -14.98 -10.57
CA CYS A 102 -16.86 -14.48 -9.24
C CYS A 102 -16.29 -15.39 -8.15
N PRO A 103 -15.87 -14.81 -7.00
CA PRO A 103 -15.30 -15.62 -5.93
C PRO A 103 -16.35 -16.57 -5.35
N ALA A 104 -15.90 -17.74 -4.89
CA ALA A 104 -16.74 -18.61 -4.09
C ALA A 104 -17.10 -17.92 -2.76
N ASN A 105 -18.20 -18.38 -2.14
CA ASN A 105 -18.60 -17.84 -0.84
C ASN A 105 -17.48 -18.03 0.20
N GLY A 106 -17.04 -16.95 0.83
CA GLY A 106 -15.94 -16.96 1.79
C GLY A 106 -14.53 -16.93 1.19
N GLU A 107 -14.33 -17.05 -0.13
CA GLU A 107 -13.00 -17.05 -0.75
C GLU A 107 -12.26 -15.70 -0.59
N ILE A 108 -13.00 -14.60 -0.56
CA ILE A 108 -12.49 -13.26 -0.24
C ILE A 108 -13.26 -12.67 0.93
N TYR A 109 -12.54 -12.04 1.83
CA TYR A 109 -13.13 -11.22 2.88
C TYR A 109 -12.52 -9.83 2.87
N VAL A 110 -13.36 -8.80 2.84
CA VAL A 110 -12.95 -7.40 2.74
C VAL A 110 -13.47 -6.61 3.93
N ARG A 111 -12.55 -6.02 4.71
CA ARG A 111 -12.87 -5.12 5.82
C ARG A 111 -12.23 -3.76 5.60
N ALA A 112 -13.04 -2.73 5.62
CA ALA A 112 -12.60 -1.34 5.49
C ALA A 112 -12.79 -0.58 6.80
N SER A 113 -11.92 0.37 7.07
CA SER A 113 -12.20 1.46 8.02
C SER A 113 -13.55 2.12 7.66
N PRO A 114 -14.35 2.61 8.62
CA PRO A 114 -15.70 3.09 8.36
C PRO A 114 -15.79 4.37 7.53
N LEU A 115 -14.66 5.03 7.22
CA LEU A 115 -14.65 6.27 6.46
C LEU A 115 -15.02 6.05 4.98
N GLN A 116 -15.67 7.04 4.35
CA GLN A 116 -16.09 6.96 2.94
C GLN A 116 -14.94 6.53 2.03
N ARG A 117 -13.78 7.20 2.11
CA ARG A 117 -12.63 6.93 1.23
C ARG A 117 -12.10 5.50 1.32
N THR A 118 -12.13 4.89 2.49
CA THR A 118 -11.65 3.51 2.68
C THR A 118 -12.67 2.49 2.19
N ARG A 119 -13.95 2.70 2.46
CA ARG A 119 -15.03 1.85 1.94
C ARG A 119 -15.11 1.92 0.41
N ALA A 120 -15.03 3.11 -0.16
CA ALA A 120 -15.04 3.31 -1.61
C ALA A 120 -13.77 2.72 -2.27
N THR A 121 -12.60 2.80 -1.61
CA THR A 121 -11.37 2.13 -2.08
C THR A 121 -11.52 0.61 -2.06
N ALA A 122 -12.10 0.05 -1.01
CA ALA A 122 -12.37 -1.38 -0.91
C ALA A 122 -13.30 -1.84 -2.05
N GLN A 123 -14.38 -1.08 -2.31
CA GLN A 123 -15.28 -1.35 -3.43
C GLN A 123 -14.54 -1.31 -4.77
N ALA A 124 -13.71 -0.29 -5.00
CA ALA A 124 -12.93 -0.17 -6.23
C ALA A 124 -11.97 -1.34 -6.46
N LEU A 125 -11.30 -1.83 -5.41
CA LEU A 125 -10.41 -3.00 -5.48
C LEU A 125 -11.18 -4.24 -5.93
N VAL A 126 -12.32 -4.53 -5.31
CA VAL A 126 -13.12 -5.71 -5.65
C VAL A 126 -13.84 -5.56 -6.98
N ASP A 127 -14.26 -4.36 -7.39
CA ASP A 127 -14.82 -4.13 -8.72
C ASP A 127 -13.77 -4.36 -9.82
N GLY A 128 -12.51 -4.03 -9.55
CA GLY A 128 -11.39 -4.36 -10.43
C GLY A 128 -11.10 -5.86 -10.49
N ALA A 129 -11.00 -6.50 -9.34
CA ALA A 129 -10.67 -7.92 -9.23
C ALA A 129 -11.84 -8.84 -9.67
N PHE A 130 -13.08 -8.48 -9.39
CA PHE A 130 -14.29 -9.27 -9.59
C PHE A 130 -15.42 -8.43 -10.20
N PRO A 131 -15.27 -7.93 -11.43
CA PRO A 131 -16.24 -7.03 -12.04
C PRO A 131 -17.63 -7.65 -12.11
N GLY A 132 -18.62 -6.95 -11.57
CA GLY A 132 -20.03 -7.38 -11.57
C GLY A 132 -20.40 -8.44 -10.54
N CYS A 133 -19.51 -8.87 -9.66
CA CYS A 133 -19.78 -9.97 -8.71
C CYS A 133 -20.46 -9.53 -7.41
N GLY A 134 -20.46 -8.22 -7.10
CA GLY A 134 -21.14 -7.71 -5.90
C GLY A 134 -20.52 -8.19 -4.59
N VAL A 135 -19.16 -8.22 -4.51
CA VAL A 135 -18.45 -8.63 -3.29
C VAL A 135 -18.77 -7.67 -2.15
N ALA A 136 -19.17 -8.20 -1.00
CA ALA A 136 -19.53 -7.40 0.17
C ALA A 136 -18.30 -6.71 0.80
N ILE A 137 -18.48 -5.44 1.19
CA ILE A 137 -17.50 -4.68 1.95
C ILE A 137 -17.97 -4.58 3.38
N HIS A 138 -17.23 -5.20 4.30
CA HIS A 138 -17.55 -5.19 5.72
C HIS A 138 -16.88 -3.99 6.40
N HIS A 139 -17.58 -3.37 7.32
CA HIS A 139 -17.09 -2.31 8.18
C HIS A 139 -17.93 -2.23 9.45
N VAL A 140 -17.37 -1.68 10.52
CA VAL A 140 -18.16 -1.41 11.73
C VAL A 140 -19.20 -0.32 11.46
N SER A 141 -20.34 -0.39 12.16
CA SER A 141 -21.42 0.59 12.02
C SER A 141 -21.12 1.96 12.61
N GLY A 142 -20.13 2.04 13.51
CA GLY A 142 -19.67 3.29 14.13
C GLY A 142 -18.69 4.07 13.28
N ASP A 143 -18.11 5.14 13.88
CA ASP A 143 -17.11 5.99 13.27
C ASP A 143 -15.66 5.54 13.57
N ALA A 144 -15.48 4.49 14.33
CA ALA A 144 -14.19 3.93 14.73
C ALA A 144 -14.17 2.40 14.72
N ASP A 145 -13.20 1.84 14.04
CA ASP A 145 -12.88 0.41 14.05
C ASP A 145 -11.61 0.18 14.89
N PRO A 146 -11.62 -0.75 15.86
CA PRO A 146 -10.47 -0.99 16.72
C PRO A 146 -9.19 -1.40 15.97
N LEU A 147 -9.30 -1.94 14.76
CA LEU A 147 -8.12 -2.22 13.93
C LEU A 147 -7.47 -0.97 13.35
N PHE A 148 -8.27 0.07 13.04
CA PHE A 148 -7.82 1.17 12.19
C PHE A 148 -7.79 2.53 12.90
N GLN A 149 -8.77 2.84 13.79
CA GLN A 149 -8.84 4.09 14.57
C GLN A 149 -8.45 3.83 16.04
N THR A 150 -7.30 3.25 16.20
CA THR A 150 -6.79 2.73 17.49
C THR A 150 -6.68 3.79 18.59
N GLU A 151 -6.51 5.07 18.24
CA GLU A 151 -6.47 6.18 19.19
C GLU A 151 -7.77 6.40 19.95
N LYS A 152 -8.87 5.80 19.52
CA LYS A 152 -10.19 5.91 20.15
C LYS A 152 -10.47 4.82 21.19
N PHE A 153 -9.56 3.84 21.37
CA PHE A 153 -9.77 2.68 22.23
C PHE A 153 -8.74 2.63 23.38
N ALA A 154 -9.21 2.35 24.60
CA ALA A 154 -8.38 2.40 25.81
C ALA A 154 -7.13 1.49 25.76
N ALA A 155 -7.27 0.28 25.21
CA ALA A 155 -6.15 -0.69 25.12
C ALA A 155 -5.00 -0.21 24.23
N THR A 156 -5.29 0.66 23.28
CA THR A 156 -4.33 1.15 22.27
C THR A 156 -3.99 2.63 22.42
N GLN A 157 -4.51 3.29 23.45
CA GLN A 157 -4.15 4.68 23.77
C GLN A 157 -2.70 4.77 24.25
N THR A 158 -2.04 5.84 23.82
CA THR A 158 -0.70 6.19 24.31
C THR A 158 -0.80 6.99 25.60
N ASP A 159 0.11 6.75 26.55
CA ASP A 159 0.34 7.68 27.66
C ASP A 159 0.91 8.99 27.10
N PRO A 160 0.30 10.16 27.37
CA PRO A 160 0.72 11.42 26.76
C PRO A 160 2.16 11.83 27.13
N ALA A 161 2.58 11.61 28.38
CA ALA A 161 3.91 11.98 28.83
C ALA A 161 4.97 11.09 28.19
N HIS A 162 4.72 9.78 28.16
CA HIS A 162 5.63 8.82 27.52
C HIS A 162 5.71 9.07 25.99
N GLN A 163 4.58 9.35 25.34
CA GLN A 163 4.59 9.68 23.91
C GLN A 163 5.40 10.94 23.62
N LEU A 164 5.23 11.98 24.44
CA LEU A 164 6.01 13.22 24.28
C LEU A 164 7.51 12.96 24.46
N ALA A 165 7.89 12.16 25.47
CA ALA A 165 9.28 11.80 25.70
C ALA A 165 9.87 11.00 24.52
N ALA A 166 9.15 9.99 24.03
CA ALA A 166 9.56 9.16 22.88
C ALA A 166 9.72 9.97 21.59
N VAL A 167 8.81 10.91 21.34
CA VAL A 167 8.92 11.82 20.17
C VAL A 167 10.12 12.76 20.30
N LYS A 168 10.35 13.34 21.49
CA LYS A 168 11.53 14.21 21.73
C LYS A 168 12.83 13.44 21.58
N GLU A 169 12.93 12.24 22.11
CA GLU A 169 14.10 11.37 21.95
C GLU A 169 14.36 11.06 20.45
N LYS A 170 13.33 10.64 19.73
CA LYS A 170 13.43 10.36 18.28
C LYS A 170 13.78 11.60 17.46
N ALA A 171 13.24 12.76 17.81
CA ALA A 171 13.47 14.02 17.14
C ALA A 171 14.91 14.51 17.29
N GLY A 172 15.50 14.36 18.47
CA GLY A 172 16.82 14.92 18.75
C GLY A 172 16.87 16.42 18.48
N ASP A 173 17.89 16.88 17.75
CA ASP A 173 18.02 18.29 17.37
C ASP A 173 17.18 18.60 16.11
N LEU A 174 16.02 19.18 16.31
CA LEU A 174 15.12 19.60 15.23
C LEU A 174 15.68 20.73 14.37
N ALA A 175 16.58 21.57 14.89
CA ALA A 175 17.20 22.62 14.09
C ALA A 175 18.16 22.01 13.05
N LEU A 176 18.95 21.02 13.43
CA LEU A 176 19.83 20.28 12.51
C LEU A 176 19.00 19.51 11.45
N ARG A 177 17.90 18.86 11.85
CA ARG A 177 17.01 18.17 10.90
C ARG A 177 16.39 19.13 9.88
N ARG A 178 15.90 20.28 10.36
CA ARG A 178 15.37 21.34 9.50
C ARG A 178 16.44 21.87 8.55
N GLN A 179 17.67 22.07 9.03
CA GLN A 179 18.79 22.51 8.22
C GLN A 179 19.14 21.48 7.12
N ALA A 180 19.15 20.19 7.44
CA ALA A 180 19.38 19.11 6.47
C ALA A 180 18.32 19.10 5.35
N LEU A 181 17.08 19.48 5.65
CA LEU A 181 15.98 19.58 4.69
C LEU A 181 15.82 20.98 4.08
N ALA A 182 16.71 21.94 4.38
CA ALA A 182 16.59 23.32 3.87
C ALA A 182 16.42 23.41 2.34
N PRO A 183 17.13 22.62 1.51
CA PRO A 183 16.90 22.67 0.06
C PRO A 183 15.47 22.24 -0.33
N VAL A 184 14.93 21.20 0.31
CA VAL A 184 13.55 20.70 0.05
C VAL A 184 12.51 21.72 0.54
N ILE A 185 12.73 22.30 1.72
CA ILE A 185 11.89 23.36 2.27
C ILE A 185 11.85 24.57 1.32
N GLN A 186 12.99 24.94 0.75
CA GLN A 186 13.07 26.06 -0.22
C GLN A 186 12.32 25.73 -1.51
N LEU A 187 12.41 24.49 -2.03
CA LEU A 187 11.61 24.04 -3.19
C LEU A 187 10.11 24.16 -2.92
N LEU A 188 9.66 23.69 -1.74
CA LEU A 188 8.26 23.81 -1.35
C LEU A 188 7.83 25.26 -1.22
N LYS A 189 8.64 26.10 -0.54
CA LYS A 189 8.38 27.54 -0.39
C LYS A 189 8.20 28.22 -1.74
N ASN A 190 9.09 27.96 -2.68
CA ASN A 190 9.01 28.53 -4.03
C ASN A 190 7.78 28.05 -4.80
N ALA A 191 7.30 26.84 -4.52
CA ALA A 191 6.12 26.28 -5.18
C ALA A 191 4.81 26.88 -4.66
N VAL A 192 4.69 27.10 -3.34
CA VAL A 192 3.39 27.41 -2.70
C VAL A 192 3.24 28.84 -2.20
N CYS A 193 4.32 29.53 -1.87
CA CYS A 193 4.25 30.91 -1.36
C CYS A 193 4.15 31.94 -2.48
N VAL A 194 3.44 33.04 -2.21
CA VAL A 194 3.39 34.19 -3.11
C VAL A 194 4.66 35.04 -2.88
N PRO A 195 5.47 35.33 -3.91
CA PRO A 195 6.64 36.18 -3.76
C PRO A 195 6.33 37.54 -3.10
N GLY A 196 7.13 37.90 -2.09
CA GLY A 196 6.98 39.16 -1.37
C GLY A 196 5.82 39.22 -0.38
N LYS A 197 5.08 38.12 -0.16
CA LYS A 197 4.03 38.04 0.86
C LYS A 197 4.43 37.11 2.02
N PRO A 198 3.89 37.32 3.23
CA PRO A 198 4.09 36.40 4.35
C PRO A 198 3.68 34.97 4.00
N CYS A 199 4.46 33.99 4.48
CA CYS A 199 4.17 32.57 4.32
C CYS A 199 4.53 31.86 5.63
N PRO A 200 3.67 31.94 6.64
CA PRO A 200 4.01 31.69 8.06
C PRO A 200 4.61 30.31 8.33
N ALA A 201 4.21 29.28 7.58
CA ALA A 201 4.72 27.92 7.77
C ALA A 201 6.25 27.82 7.64
N PHE A 202 6.87 28.70 6.85
CA PHE A 202 8.30 28.65 6.56
C PHE A 202 9.15 29.49 7.51
N ASP A 203 8.52 30.33 8.30
CA ASP A 203 9.18 31.24 9.25
C ASP A 203 9.21 30.68 10.67
N GLN A 204 8.47 29.60 10.94
CA GLN A 204 8.39 28.97 12.26
C GLN A 204 9.53 27.98 12.49
N PRO A 205 10.14 27.96 13.71
CA PRO A 205 11.05 26.89 14.09
C PRO A 205 10.29 25.57 14.24
N TRP A 206 10.98 24.47 14.01
CA TRP A 206 10.42 23.15 14.32
C TRP A 206 10.49 22.87 15.80
N GLN A 207 9.37 22.53 16.40
CA GLN A 207 9.24 22.21 17.84
C GLN A 207 8.27 21.06 18.03
N VAL A 208 8.55 20.22 19.03
CA VAL A 208 7.59 19.18 19.43
C VAL A 208 6.45 19.84 20.18
N GLU A 209 5.26 19.68 19.66
CA GLU A 209 4.01 20.15 20.27
C GLU A 209 3.14 18.97 20.71
N GLN A 210 2.40 19.17 21.80
CA GLN A 210 1.41 18.19 22.25
C GLN A 210 0.07 18.90 22.48
N SER A 211 -0.97 18.39 21.83
CA SER A 211 -2.34 18.89 22.01
C SER A 211 -2.89 18.49 23.38
N LYS A 212 -3.98 19.12 23.80
CA LYS A 212 -4.70 18.76 25.04
C LYS A 212 -5.18 17.30 25.06
N SER A 213 -5.39 16.69 23.89
CA SER A 213 -5.74 15.27 23.75
C SER A 213 -4.52 14.33 23.77
N GLY A 214 -3.32 14.84 24.01
CA GLY A 214 -2.09 14.06 24.04
C GLY A 214 -1.46 13.77 22.65
N LYS A 215 -2.09 14.21 21.57
CA LYS A 215 -1.51 14.03 20.22
C LYS A 215 -0.27 14.89 20.06
N THR A 216 0.83 14.28 19.61
CA THR A 216 2.09 14.97 19.30
C THR A 216 2.19 15.32 17.82
N SER A 217 2.85 16.43 17.53
CA SER A 217 3.20 16.90 16.18
C SER A 217 4.48 17.74 16.23
N ILE A 218 5.07 17.97 15.08
CA ILE A 218 6.21 18.90 14.93
C ILE A 218 5.68 20.14 14.23
N SER A 219 5.69 21.30 14.94
CA SER A 219 5.28 22.56 14.35
C SER A 219 6.11 22.91 13.11
N GLY A 220 5.51 23.56 12.15
CA GLY A 220 6.13 23.82 10.85
C GLY A 220 6.22 22.58 9.95
N LEU A 221 6.85 21.47 10.41
CA LEU A 221 6.99 20.25 9.61
C LEU A 221 5.64 19.63 9.25
N SER A 222 4.74 19.48 10.21
CA SER A 222 3.45 18.81 9.98
C SER A 222 2.61 19.51 8.90
N VAL A 223 2.60 20.84 8.88
CA VAL A 223 1.87 21.58 7.85
C VAL A 223 2.59 21.54 6.50
N MET A 224 3.92 21.58 6.46
CA MET A 224 4.69 21.36 5.23
C MET A 224 4.44 19.98 4.64
N ALA A 225 4.40 18.95 5.47
CA ALA A 225 4.05 17.59 5.05
C ALA A 225 2.62 17.51 4.48
N ASN A 226 1.65 18.21 5.09
CA ASN A 226 0.29 18.31 4.55
C ASN A 226 0.24 19.01 3.19
N MET A 227 1.07 20.03 2.97
CA MET A 227 1.21 20.69 1.66
C MET A 227 1.74 19.70 0.62
N VAL A 228 2.82 19.00 0.94
CA VAL A 228 3.43 17.99 0.05
C VAL A 228 2.46 16.87 -0.28
N GLU A 229 1.72 16.37 0.73
CA GLU A 229 0.67 15.38 0.53
C GLU A 229 -0.42 15.89 -0.43
N THR A 230 -0.88 17.12 -0.23
CA THR A 230 -1.91 17.74 -1.08
C THR A 230 -1.43 17.88 -2.52
N LEU A 231 -0.16 18.28 -2.72
CA LEU A 231 0.45 18.38 -4.06
C LEU A 231 0.61 17.00 -4.71
N ARG A 232 1.05 15.98 -3.96
CA ARG A 232 1.14 14.60 -4.45
C ARG A 232 -0.23 14.06 -4.86
N LEU A 233 -1.24 14.24 -4.03
CA LEU A 233 -2.62 13.84 -4.32
C LEU A 233 -3.16 14.58 -5.54
N GLY A 234 -2.92 15.90 -5.65
CA GLY A 234 -3.32 16.71 -6.80
C GLY A 234 -2.65 16.28 -8.11
N TRP A 235 -1.36 15.94 -8.06
CA TRP A 235 -0.68 15.35 -9.20
C TRP A 235 -1.34 14.03 -9.62
N SER A 236 -1.56 13.15 -8.65
CA SER A 236 -2.16 11.83 -8.88
C SER A 236 -3.61 11.90 -9.36
N GLU A 237 -4.37 12.92 -8.95
CA GLU A 237 -5.75 13.21 -9.41
C GLU A 237 -5.83 13.71 -10.85
N ASN A 238 -4.69 14.01 -11.46
CA ASN A 238 -4.64 14.69 -12.75
C ASN A 238 -5.27 16.10 -12.74
N LEU A 239 -5.11 16.82 -11.64
CA LEU A 239 -5.49 18.23 -11.65
C LEU A 239 -4.78 18.98 -12.78
N PRO A 240 -5.42 19.99 -13.40
CA PRO A 240 -4.78 20.86 -14.38
C PRO A 240 -3.47 21.43 -13.83
N LEU A 241 -2.44 21.51 -14.66
CA LEU A 241 -1.11 22.01 -14.22
C LEU A 241 -1.22 23.41 -13.60
N SER A 242 -2.13 24.26 -14.08
CA SER A 242 -2.40 25.59 -13.50
C SER A 242 -2.88 25.54 -12.05
N GLN A 243 -3.41 24.41 -11.59
CA GLN A 243 -3.87 24.19 -10.21
C GLN A 243 -2.82 23.49 -9.33
N LEU A 244 -1.77 22.91 -9.92
CA LEU A 244 -0.68 22.27 -9.17
C LEU A 244 0.32 23.33 -8.75
N ALA A 245 0.24 23.73 -7.46
CA ALA A 245 1.02 24.84 -6.93
C ALA A 245 0.94 26.08 -7.86
N TRP A 246 -0.25 26.38 -8.37
CA TRP A 246 -0.54 27.50 -9.28
C TRP A 246 0.36 27.55 -10.53
N GLY A 247 0.67 26.37 -11.08
CA GLY A 247 1.51 26.21 -12.27
C GLY A 247 3.00 26.04 -11.99
N ASN A 248 3.41 26.06 -10.71
CA ASN A 248 4.82 25.89 -10.35
C ASN A 248 5.29 24.42 -10.37
N ILE A 249 4.34 23.46 -10.41
CA ILE A 249 4.62 22.02 -10.54
C ILE A 249 4.06 21.53 -11.87
N THR A 250 4.94 21.05 -12.74
CA THR A 250 4.59 20.60 -14.11
C THR A 250 5.04 19.18 -14.42
N ARG A 251 5.77 18.53 -13.52
CA ARG A 251 6.30 17.15 -13.70
C ARG A 251 6.40 16.41 -12.36
N SER A 252 6.28 15.09 -12.41
CA SER A 252 6.32 14.20 -11.23
C SER A 252 7.62 14.30 -10.45
N SER A 253 8.75 14.54 -11.12
CA SER A 253 10.05 14.69 -10.45
C SER A 253 10.09 15.85 -9.44
N GLN A 254 9.30 16.90 -9.64
CA GLN A 254 9.17 18.00 -8.68
C GLN A 254 8.38 17.55 -7.43
N ILE A 255 7.36 16.69 -7.60
CA ILE A 255 6.67 16.04 -6.47
C ILE A 255 7.67 15.15 -5.70
N THR A 256 8.39 14.27 -6.42
CA THR A 256 9.40 13.37 -5.82
C THR A 256 10.41 14.14 -4.97
N ALA A 257 10.88 15.30 -5.45
CA ALA A 257 11.84 16.15 -4.73
C ALA A 257 11.30 16.71 -3.39
N LEU A 258 9.97 16.81 -3.23
CA LEU A 258 9.32 17.31 -2.01
C LEU A 258 9.03 16.19 -0.99
N LEU A 259 8.96 14.93 -1.43
CA LEU A 259 8.56 13.79 -0.58
C LEU A 259 9.41 13.56 0.68
N PRO A 260 10.68 13.96 0.77
CA PRO A 260 11.46 13.84 2.02
C PRO A 260 10.82 14.54 3.23
N LEU A 261 10.01 15.59 3.04
CA LEU A 261 9.24 16.21 4.12
C LEU A 261 8.14 15.29 4.67
N LEU A 262 7.51 14.48 3.82
CA LEU A 262 6.57 13.44 4.27
C LEU A 262 7.29 12.33 5.03
N THR A 263 8.44 11.88 4.54
CA THR A 263 9.27 10.87 5.23
C THR A 263 9.63 11.34 6.64
N GLU A 264 10.13 12.58 6.77
CA GLU A 264 10.52 13.15 8.06
C GLU A 264 9.31 13.26 9.01
N ASN A 265 8.16 13.65 8.48
CA ASN A 265 6.93 13.73 9.29
C ASN A 265 6.48 12.36 9.80
N TYR A 266 6.56 11.30 9.00
CA TYR A 266 6.28 9.93 9.47
C TYR A 266 7.30 9.48 10.51
N ASP A 267 8.60 9.70 10.27
CA ASP A 267 9.67 9.32 11.18
C ASP A 267 9.46 9.92 12.59
N LEU A 268 8.93 11.15 12.66
CA LEU A 268 8.70 11.88 13.92
C LEU A 268 7.26 11.79 14.45
N SER A 269 6.42 10.95 13.84
CA SER A 269 5.04 10.71 14.28
C SER A 269 4.72 9.22 14.36
N ASN A 270 4.19 8.63 13.29
CA ASN A 270 3.71 7.26 13.28
C ASN A 270 4.83 6.21 13.36
N ASP A 271 6.04 6.53 12.89
CA ASP A 271 7.22 5.66 12.98
C ASP A 271 8.01 5.83 14.31
N VAL A 272 7.51 6.60 15.27
CA VAL A 272 8.01 6.58 16.64
C VAL A 272 7.62 5.25 17.28
N PHE A 273 8.61 4.46 17.71
CA PHE A 273 8.41 3.07 18.12
C PHE A 273 7.31 2.89 19.17
N TYR A 274 7.31 3.73 20.21
CA TYR A 274 6.26 3.67 21.24
C TYR A 274 4.86 3.88 20.66
N THR A 275 4.70 4.87 19.78
CA THR A 275 3.41 5.14 19.10
C THR A 275 3.00 3.97 18.22
N ALA A 276 3.94 3.47 17.41
CA ALA A 276 3.70 2.33 16.53
C ALA A 276 3.34 1.07 17.33
N GLN A 277 4.02 0.81 18.45
CA GLN A 277 3.76 -0.35 19.29
C GLN A 277 2.38 -0.27 19.96
N LYS A 278 2.02 0.87 20.53
CA LYS A 278 0.71 1.07 21.14
C LYS A 278 -0.46 1.00 20.17
N ARG A 279 -0.30 1.58 18.98
CA ARG A 279 -1.39 1.76 18.01
C ARG A 279 -1.35 0.79 16.84
N GLY A 280 -0.20 0.21 16.52
CA GLY A 280 -0.02 -0.69 15.39
C GLY A 280 -0.08 -2.17 15.73
N SER A 281 0.15 -2.55 17.01
CA SER A 281 0.23 -3.96 17.43
C SER A 281 -1.03 -4.76 17.11
N ILE A 282 -2.20 -4.19 17.35
CA ILE A 282 -3.48 -4.87 17.09
C ILE A 282 -3.64 -5.22 15.62
N LEU A 283 -3.32 -4.30 14.71
CA LEU A 283 -3.44 -4.51 13.27
C LEU A 283 -2.37 -5.48 12.75
N LEU A 284 -1.12 -5.33 13.21
CA LEU A 284 -0.06 -6.26 12.84
C LEU A 284 -0.37 -7.69 13.34
N ASN A 285 -0.83 -7.82 14.60
CA ASN A 285 -1.24 -9.12 15.14
C ASN A 285 -2.35 -9.74 14.28
N ALA A 286 -3.37 -8.96 13.94
CA ALA A 286 -4.46 -9.38 13.10
C ALA A 286 -4.00 -9.85 11.70
N MET A 287 -3.05 -9.13 11.08
CA MET A 287 -2.48 -9.54 9.78
C MET A 287 -1.69 -10.86 9.89
N LEU A 288 -0.88 -11.02 10.95
CA LEU A 288 -0.10 -12.24 11.15
C LEU A 288 -0.99 -13.43 11.51
N GLU A 289 -2.00 -13.24 12.37
CA GLU A 289 -3.00 -14.27 12.62
C GLU A 289 -3.77 -14.65 11.35
N GLY A 290 -4.17 -13.65 10.55
CA GLY A 290 -4.88 -13.88 9.28
C GLY A 290 -4.11 -14.71 8.27
N VAL A 291 -2.77 -14.67 8.26
CA VAL A 291 -1.94 -15.46 7.34
C VAL A 291 -1.58 -16.84 7.90
N LYS A 292 -1.83 -17.09 9.19
CA LYS A 292 -1.54 -18.39 9.82
C LYS A 292 -2.36 -19.53 9.22
N GLU A 293 -1.80 -20.72 9.32
CA GLU A 293 -2.48 -21.95 8.96
C GLU A 293 -3.68 -22.20 9.89
N GLY A 294 -4.82 -22.56 9.33
CA GLY A 294 -6.05 -22.79 10.09
C GLY A 294 -6.84 -21.54 10.47
N ALA A 295 -6.26 -20.35 10.33
CA ALA A 295 -6.98 -19.11 10.55
C ALA A 295 -7.88 -18.80 9.32
N THR A 296 -9.16 -18.49 9.55
CA THR A 296 -10.15 -18.23 8.50
C THR A 296 -9.94 -19.15 7.27
N PRO A 297 -10.16 -20.48 7.40
CA PRO A 297 -9.68 -21.48 6.44
C PRO A 297 -10.22 -21.27 5.02
N ASP A 298 -11.46 -20.78 4.89
CA ASP A 298 -12.10 -20.57 3.61
C ASP A 298 -11.67 -19.26 2.93
N VAL A 299 -11.15 -18.29 3.70
CA VAL A 299 -10.69 -17.00 3.16
C VAL A 299 -9.32 -17.14 2.54
N ARG A 300 -9.23 -17.04 1.23
CA ARG A 300 -7.95 -17.06 0.50
C ARG A 300 -7.33 -15.68 0.36
N TRP A 301 -8.15 -14.64 0.20
CA TRP A 301 -7.71 -13.25 0.18
C TRP A 301 -8.42 -12.45 1.26
N LEU A 302 -7.67 -12.06 2.31
CA LEU A 302 -8.08 -11.14 3.35
C LEU A 302 -7.60 -9.74 2.99
N LEU A 303 -8.54 -8.86 2.66
CA LEU A 303 -8.26 -7.48 2.25
C LEU A 303 -8.71 -6.51 3.35
N LEU A 304 -7.73 -5.77 3.90
CA LEU A 304 -7.92 -4.73 4.90
C LEU A 304 -7.66 -3.37 4.25
N VAL A 305 -8.62 -2.45 4.30
CA VAL A 305 -8.48 -1.13 3.66
C VAL A 305 -8.52 -0.02 4.71
N ALA A 306 -7.42 0.71 4.83
CA ALA A 306 -7.16 1.63 5.92
C ALA A 306 -6.42 2.91 5.44
N HIS A 307 -5.48 3.39 6.27
CA HIS A 307 -4.81 4.67 6.10
C HIS A 307 -3.28 4.50 6.03
N ASP A 308 -2.61 5.50 5.50
CA ASP A 308 -1.15 5.58 5.48
C ASP A 308 -0.54 5.49 6.88
N THR A 309 -1.17 6.08 7.88
CA THR A 309 -0.74 6.01 9.30
C THR A 309 -0.75 4.58 9.83
N ASN A 310 -1.72 3.75 9.45
CA ASN A 310 -1.78 2.34 9.83
C ASN A 310 -0.60 1.56 9.22
N ILE A 311 -0.33 1.77 7.92
CA ILE A 311 0.82 1.14 7.24
C ILE A 311 2.14 1.59 7.86
N ALA A 312 2.29 2.88 8.19
CA ALA A 312 3.50 3.40 8.83
C ALA A 312 3.78 2.74 10.19
N MET A 313 2.75 2.60 11.04
CA MET A 313 2.92 1.93 12.34
C MET A 313 3.24 0.45 12.18
N VAL A 314 2.55 -0.26 11.29
CA VAL A 314 2.79 -1.69 11.04
C VAL A 314 4.20 -1.93 10.50
N ARG A 315 4.67 -1.15 9.53
CA ARG A 315 6.04 -1.31 8.99
C ARG A 315 7.12 -1.08 10.03
N THR A 316 6.90 -0.13 10.95
CA THR A 316 7.84 0.16 12.05
C THR A 316 8.00 -1.07 12.93
N LEU A 317 6.91 -1.76 13.27
CA LEU A 317 6.95 -2.98 14.06
C LEU A 317 7.57 -4.17 13.32
N MET A 318 7.46 -4.20 11.99
CA MET A 318 8.08 -5.22 11.14
C MET A 318 9.56 -4.95 10.85
N ASP A 319 10.12 -3.80 11.24
CA ASP A 319 11.41 -3.29 10.76
C ASP A 319 11.53 -3.35 9.24
N PHE A 320 10.46 -2.99 8.55
CA PHE A 320 10.40 -3.00 7.09
C PHE A 320 10.34 -1.60 6.53
N SER A 321 11.33 -1.23 5.74
CA SER A 321 11.33 -0.01 4.95
C SER A 321 11.51 -0.32 3.48
N TRP A 322 11.07 0.58 2.62
CA TRP A 322 11.15 0.45 1.17
C TRP A 322 11.60 1.74 0.51
N GLN A 323 12.13 1.59 -0.68
CA GLN A 323 12.50 2.68 -1.58
C GLN A 323 12.01 2.33 -2.97
N LEU A 324 10.83 2.80 -3.33
CA LEU A 324 10.28 2.59 -4.67
C LEU A 324 10.78 3.66 -5.65
N PRO A 325 10.96 3.34 -6.94
CA PRO A 325 11.30 4.33 -7.97
C PRO A 325 10.32 5.50 -7.99
N GLY A 326 10.84 6.72 -8.02
CA GLY A 326 10.03 7.94 -8.03
C GLY A 326 9.44 8.36 -6.68
N TYR A 327 9.73 7.63 -5.61
CA TYR A 327 9.28 7.93 -4.25
C TYR A 327 10.46 8.07 -3.27
N SER A 328 10.27 8.80 -2.20
CA SER A 328 11.22 8.83 -1.08
C SER A 328 11.13 7.56 -0.24
N ARG A 329 12.14 7.32 0.61
CA ARG A 329 12.16 6.20 1.56
C ARG A 329 10.86 6.11 2.35
N GLY A 330 10.29 4.93 2.43
CA GLY A 330 9.10 4.65 3.23
C GLY A 330 7.85 5.42 2.79
N ASN A 331 7.82 5.99 1.58
CA ASN A 331 6.64 6.69 1.10
C ASN A 331 5.46 5.72 0.93
N ILE A 332 4.25 6.20 1.25
CA ILE A 332 3.01 5.41 1.20
C ILE A 332 2.04 6.11 0.24
N PRO A 333 2.13 5.84 -1.08
CA PRO A 333 1.26 6.46 -2.07
C PRO A 333 -0.21 6.08 -1.91
N PRO A 334 -1.17 6.87 -2.45
CA PRO A 334 -2.58 6.48 -2.43
C PRO A 334 -2.79 5.14 -3.15
N GLY A 335 -3.60 4.26 -2.57
CA GLY A 335 -3.87 2.92 -3.09
C GLY A 335 -2.73 1.91 -2.95
N SER A 336 -1.61 2.28 -2.31
CA SER A 336 -0.51 1.35 -2.03
C SER A 336 -0.86 0.34 -0.96
N SER A 337 -0.13 -0.77 -0.91
CA SER A 337 -0.41 -1.84 0.07
C SER A 337 0.83 -2.60 0.56
N LEU A 338 0.75 -3.05 1.82
CA LEU A 338 1.57 -4.13 2.36
C LEU A 338 0.86 -5.45 2.10
N VAL A 339 1.58 -6.43 1.57
CA VAL A 339 1.03 -7.73 1.18
C VAL A 339 1.84 -8.85 1.81
N LEU A 340 1.17 -9.71 2.56
CA LEU A 340 1.69 -10.97 3.09
C LEU A 340 1.10 -12.13 2.28
N GLU A 341 1.95 -12.96 1.72
CA GLU A 341 1.58 -14.16 0.97
C GLU A 341 2.10 -15.41 1.68
N ARG A 342 1.24 -16.41 1.89
CA ARG A 342 1.65 -17.74 2.34
C ARG A 342 1.76 -18.66 1.14
N TRP A 343 2.95 -19.23 0.99
CA TRP A 343 3.31 -20.15 -0.10
C TRP A 343 3.63 -21.54 0.43
N ARG A 344 3.33 -22.56 -0.33
CA ARG A 344 3.71 -23.97 -0.05
C ARG A 344 4.57 -24.53 -1.19
N ASP A 345 5.70 -25.11 -0.84
CA ASP A 345 6.48 -25.93 -1.77
C ASP A 345 5.75 -27.26 -1.98
N THR A 346 5.37 -27.55 -3.22
CA THR A 346 4.55 -28.73 -3.57
C THR A 346 5.30 -30.06 -3.44
N HIS A 347 6.64 -30.03 -3.44
CA HIS A 347 7.48 -31.21 -3.30
C HIS A 347 7.75 -31.56 -1.84
N SER A 348 8.11 -30.56 -1.04
CA SER A 348 8.50 -30.77 0.37
C SER A 348 7.34 -30.56 1.35
N GLY A 349 6.25 -29.94 0.93
CA GLY A 349 5.16 -29.49 1.79
C GLY A 349 5.50 -28.33 2.73
N LYS A 350 6.74 -27.83 2.68
CA LYS A 350 7.18 -26.69 3.51
C LYS A 350 6.47 -25.41 3.12
N ARG A 351 6.17 -24.59 4.13
CA ARG A 351 5.56 -23.28 3.93
C ARG A 351 6.58 -22.17 4.06
N TYR A 352 6.26 -21.06 3.38
CA TYR A 352 7.05 -19.84 3.31
C TYR A 352 6.15 -18.64 3.39
N LEU A 353 6.68 -17.51 3.87
CA LEU A 353 6.06 -16.19 3.76
C LEU A 353 6.82 -15.33 2.75
N ARG A 354 6.06 -14.57 1.99
CA ARG A 354 6.55 -13.45 1.17
C ARG A 354 5.87 -12.18 1.67
N LEU A 355 6.65 -11.17 2.01
CA LEU A 355 6.16 -9.85 2.38
C LEU A 355 6.72 -8.84 1.39
N TYR A 356 5.86 -7.97 0.88
CA TYR A 356 6.28 -6.85 0.04
C TYR A 356 5.36 -5.64 0.21
N PHE A 357 5.89 -4.48 -0.14
CA PHE A 357 5.13 -3.27 -0.33
C PHE A 357 4.99 -2.99 -1.82
N GLN A 358 3.81 -2.53 -2.27
CA GLN A 358 3.55 -2.23 -3.66
C GLN A 358 2.77 -0.93 -3.84
N ALA A 359 3.02 -0.25 -4.98
CA ALA A 359 2.33 0.97 -5.37
C ALA A 359 2.34 1.17 -6.88
N GLN A 360 1.38 1.95 -7.40
CA GLN A 360 1.46 2.53 -8.73
C GLN A 360 2.44 3.71 -8.73
N SER A 361 3.08 4.01 -9.87
CA SER A 361 3.91 5.21 -9.98
C SER A 361 3.04 6.48 -9.95
N LEU A 362 3.65 7.64 -9.66
CA LEU A 362 2.95 8.93 -9.68
C LEU A 362 2.30 9.21 -11.05
N ASP A 363 3.01 8.87 -12.13
CA ASP A 363 2.53 9.11 -13.48
C ASP A 363 1.48 8.10 -13.94
N ASP A 364 1.54 6.86 -13.46
CA ASP A 364 0.51 5.85 -13.73
C ASP A 364 -0.80 6.20 -13.01
N LEU A 365 -0.74 6.67 -11.77
CA LEU A 365 -1.89 7.22 -11.05
C LEU A 365 -2.52 8.38 -11.81
N ARG A 366 -1.69 9.34 -12.27
CA ARG A 366 -2.14 10.52 -13.01
C ARG A 366 -2.85 10.17 -14.31
N ARG A 367 -2.32 9.18 -15.05
CA ARG A 367 -2.83 8.78 -16.36
C ARG A 367 -3.88 7.68 -16.33
N LEU A 368 -4.23 7.17 -15.14
CA LEU A 368 -5.06 5.97 -14.98
C LEU A 368 -4.51 4.78 -15.77
N GLN A 369 -3.16 4.63 -15.75
CA GLN A 369 -2.51 3.54 -16.46
C GLN A 369 -2.91 2.19 -15.83
N ILE A 370 -3.38 1.28 -16.66
CA ILE A 370 -3.63 -0.10 -16.23
C ILE A 370 -2.28 -0.79 -16.06
N PRO A 371 -2.00 -1.39 -14.90
CA PRO A 371 -0.75 -2.11 -14.70
C PRO A 371 -0.61 -3.28 -15.69
N ASP A 372 0.57 -3.36 -16.31
CA ASP A 372 0.97 -4.37 -17.28
C ASP A 372 2.49 -4.61 -17.22
N SER A 373 3.05 -5.33 -18.18
CA SER A 373 4.49 -5.59 -18.24
C SER A 373 5.35 -4.34 -18.51
N GLN A 374 4.79 -3.28 -19.08
CA GLN A 374 5.47 -2.01 -19.36
C GLN A 374 5.31 -1.03 -18.20
N HIS A 375 4.20 -1.12 -17.47
CA HIS A 375 3.82 -0.28 -16.34
C HIS A 375 3.45 -1.17 -15.15
N PRO A 376 4.39 -1.95 -14.61
CA PRO A 376 4.09 -2.87 -13.51
C PRO A 376 3.83 -2.10 -12.22
N LEU A 377 3.10 -2.73 -11.29
CA LEU A 377 3.11 -2.25 -9.90
C LEU A 377 4.56 -2.29 -9.39
N LEU A 378 5.00 -1.16 -8.85
CA LEU A 378 6.30 -1.05 -8.21
C LEU A 378 6.27 -1.89 -6.93
N ARG A 379 7.29 -2.73 -6.71
CA ARG A 379 7.35 -3.61 -5.53
C ARG A 379 8.72 -3.59 -4.91
N GLN A 380 8.74 -3.68 -3.57
CA GLN A 380 9.94 -4.01 -2.81
C GLN A 380 9.61 -5.09 -1.79
N GLU A 381 10.44 -6.13 -1.76
CA GLU A 381 10.27 -7.29 -0.91
C GLU A 381 11.08 -7.15 0.38
N TRP A 382 10.49 -7.62 1.47
CA TRP A 382 11.18 -7.80 2.75
C TRP A 382 12.07 -9.05 2.71
N ARG A 383 13.20 -8.97 3.41
CA ARG A 383 14.17 -10.06 3.52
C ARG A 383 14.71 -10.18 4.94
N GLN A 384 15.04 -11.41 5.32
CA GLN A 384 15.83 -11.74 6.51
C GLN A 384 16.81 -12.87 6.19
N PRO A 385 17.77 -13.21 7.07
CA PRO A 385 18.59 -14.40 6.91
C PRO A 385 17.73 -15.65 6.74
N GLY A 386 18.08 -16.51 5.79
CA GLY A 386 17.34 -17.73 5.45
C GLY A 386 16.27 -17.55 4.36
N CYS A 387 15.94 -16.31 3.95
CA CYS A 387 15.11 -16.09 2.76
C CYS A 387 15.85 -16.44 1.47
N GLN A 388 15.13 -16.92 0.48
CA GLN A 388 15.66 -17.31 -0.82
C GLN A 388 14.90 -16.61 -1.95
N THR A 389 15.61 -16.25 -3.01
CA THR A 389 15.00 -15.72 -4.25
C THR A 389 14.51 -16.90 -5.08
N THR A 390 13.24 -16.84 -5.49
CA THR A 390 12.59 -17.88 -6.30
C THR A 390 11.93 -17.26 -7.52
N ALA A 391 11.34 -18.08 -8.38
CA ALA A 391 10.56 -17.62 -9.52
C ALA A 391 9.30 -16.83 -9.12
N VAL A 392 8.79 -17.02 -7.89
CA VAL A 392 7.61 -16.34 -7.38
C VAL A 392 7.94 -15.15 -6.47
N GLY A 393 9.21 -14.84 -6.29
CA GLY A 393 9.73 -13.77 -5.46
C GLY A 393 10.55 -14.26 -4.27
N THR A 394 10.77 -13.40 -3.28
CA THR A 394 11.55 -13.73 -2.08
C THR A 394 10.71 -14.52 -1.07
N LEU A 395 11.03 -15.79 -0.88
CA LEU A 395 10.37 -16.66 0.08
C LEU A 395 11.21 -16.82 1.34
N CYS A 396 10.60 -16.59 2.49
CA CYS A 396 11.23 -16.68 3.82
C CYS A 396 10.64 -17.87 4.59
N PRO A 397 11.43 -18.66 5.33
CA PRO A 397 10.92 -19.76 6.13
C PRO A 397 9.78 -19.34 7.04
N TYR A 398 8.64 -20.02 6.97
CA TYR A 398 7.36 -19.59 7.52
C TYR A 398 7.40 -19.22 9.01
N GLN A 399 7.85 -20.15 9.87
CA GLN A 399 7.88 -19.90 11.32
C GLN A 399 8.88 -18.80 11.72
N ALA A 400 10.06 -18.80 11.11
CA ALA A 400 11.07 -17.78 11.37
C ALA A 400 10.57 -16.38 10.94
N ALA A 401 9.89 -16.30 9.81
CA ALA A 401 9.30 -15.03 9.33
C ALA A 401 8.20 -14.54 10.26
N LEU A 402 7.25 -15.38 10.67
CA LEU A 402 6.20 -15.02 11.65
C LEU A 402 6.80 -14.51 12.96
N THR A 403 7.81 -15.21 13.50
CA THR A 403 8.48 -14.81 14.75
C THR A 403 9.16 -13.46 14.59
N THR A 404 9.89 -13.24 13.50
CA THR A 404 10.60 -11.97 13.26
C THR A 404 9.62 -10.81 13.06
N LEU A 405 8.59 -10.99 12.25
CA LEU A 405 7.61 -9.94 11.96
C LEU A 405 6.76 -9.57 13.18
N GLY A 406 6.47 -10.54 14.05
CA GLY A 406 5.65 -10.32 15.26
C GLY A 406 6.44 -9.91 16.51
N ARG A 407 7.77 -9.86 16.48
CA ARG A 407 8.62 -9.68 17.67
C ARG A 407 8.38 -8.39 18.45
N HIS A 408 7.87 -7.37 17.81
CA HIS A 408 7.62 -6.05 18.41
C HIS A 408 6.16 -5.80 18.78
N ILE A 409 5.27 -6.78 18.60
CA ILE A 409 3.88 -6.69 19.03
C ILE A 409 3.84 -6.60 20.56
N ASP A 410 3.15 -5.59 21.08
CA ASP A 410 2.78 -5.52 22.49
C ASP A 410 1.45 -6.28 22.69
N PRO A 411 1.45 -7.42 23.40
CA PRO A 411 0.24 -8.21 23.59
C PRO A 411 -0.84 -7.46 24.37
N HIS A 412 -0.47 -6.49 25.23
CA HIS A 412 -1.43 -5.66 25.96
C HIS A 412 -2.14 -4.63 25.06
N SER A 413 -1.51 -4.27 23.94
CA SER A 413 -2.05 -3.35 22.93
C SER A 413 -2.60 -4.08 21.69
N ALA A 414 -2.69 -5.40 21.75
CA ALA A 414 -3.22 -6.25 20.70
C ALA A 414 -4.34 -7.16 21.25
N PRO A 415 -5.45 -6.58 21.79
CA PRO A 415 -6.58 -7.38 22.23
C PRO A 415 -7.13 -8.20 21.08
N GLU A 416 -7.75 -9.33 21.40
CA GLU A 416 -8.41 -10.16 20.40
C GLU A 416 -9.51 -9.34 19.69
N VAL A 417 -9.48 -9.36 18.38
CA VAL A 417 -10.46 -8.70 17.52
C VAL A 417 -10.96 -9.72 16.53
N ASP A 418 -12.26 -9.82 16.41
CA ASP A 418 -12.86 -10.63 15.37
C ASP A 418 -12.43 -10.05 14.00
N MET A 419 -11.68 -10.86 13.25
CA MET A 419 -11.15 -10.47 11.94
C MET A 419 -12.23 -10.46 10.89
N VAL A 420 -13.21 -11.33 11.04
CA VAL A 420 -14.31 -11.53 10.10
C VAL A 420 -15.59 -11.04 10.78
N LEU A 421 -16.00 -9.82 10.41
CA LEU A 421 -17.30 -9.29 10.86
C LEU A 421 -18.44 -10.06 10.17
N PRO A 422 -19.56 -10.28 10.85
CA PRO A 422 -20.72 -10.96 10.28
C PRO A 422 -21.33 -10.19 9.10
#